data_99515dc51fe45ea99441c5b77ef086d6
#
_entry.id   99515dc51fe45ea99441c5b77ef086d6
#
_cell.length_a   1.000
_cell.length_b   1.000
_cell.length_c   1.000
_cell.angle_alpha   90.00
_cell.angle_beta   90.00
_cell.angle_gamma   90.00
#
_symmetry.space_group_name_H-M   'P 1'
#
loop_
_entity.id
_entity.type
_entity.pdbx_description
1 polymer ?
#
loop_
_entity_poly.entity_id
_entity_poly.type
_entity_poly.pdbx_seq_one_letter_code
_entity_poly.pdbx_strand_id
1 'polypeptide(L)'
;AKEKTKKGIEALSTCLVDNFGIVIDRYVIIDLAGFRAIVDTIGGVDVYVQKDMNYKDPYQNLNINLKAGMNHLDGKKAEQFVRFRKGYVNADLGRMDAQKIFMSAFLKKLLSSVSIKNAPELISHVFEYVETNVTLQEATYFGTRLLSMDMSAISMHSLQGTSGSHTYYNGASYFSPYKNANIDLVNQYFNVFNKDLGPENVNPKMLVKESGSGKYEGGKTAEEIDEDNPTLNYVY
;
A
#
# COMPACT_ATOMS: atom_id res chain seq x y z
N ALA A 1 -10.76 6.96 21.86
CA ALA A 1 -9.93 6.66 20.66
C ALA A 1 -10.64 5.64 19.78
N LYS A 2 -10.93 4.42 20.27
CA LYS A 2 -11.54 3.32 19.46
C LYS A 2 -12.82 3.70 18.71
N GLU A 3 -13.73 4.50 19.31
CA GLU A 3 -14.96 4.91 18.62
C GLU A 3 -14.71 5.89 17.47
N LYS A 4 -13.72 6.79 17.58
CA LYS A 4 -13.32 7.68 16.49
C LYS A 4 -12.72 6.89 15.33
N THR A 5 -11.89 5.90 15.64
CA THR A 5 -11.30 5.00 14.66
C THR A 5 -12.39 4.24 13.92
N LYS A 6 -13.35 3.65 14.64
CA LYS A 6 -14.46 2.93 14.01
C LYS A 6 -15.25 3.81 13.04
N LYS A 7 -15.64 5.02 13.45
CA LYS A 7 -16.34 5.98 12.58
C LYS A 7 -15.50 6.37 11.36
N GLY A 8 -14.18 6.52 11.52
CA GLY A 8 -13.26 6.78 10.40
C GLY A 8 -13.22 5.63 9.39
N ILE A 9 -13.17 4.38 9.87
CA ILE A 9 -13.21 3.19 9.02
C ILE A 9 -14.55 3.06 8.30
N GLU A 10 -15.67 3.29 9.00
CA GLU A 10 -17.00 3.27 8.39
C GLU A 10 -17.12 4.31 7.26
N ALA A 11 -16.65 5.54 7.50
CA ALA A 11 -16.65 6.60 6.49
C ALA A 11 -15.75 6.25 5.29
N LEU A 12 -14.55 5.68 5.52
CA LEU A 12 -13.66 5.23 4.45
C LEU A 12 -14.28 4.08 3.67
N SER A 13 -14.86 3.08 4.33
CA SER A 13 -15.55 1.95 3.67
C SER A 13 -16.70 2.43 2.81
N THR A 14 -17.55 3.33 3.32
CA THR A 14 -18.63 3.96 2.54
C THR A 14 -18.06 4.68 1.32
N CYS A 15 -16.99 5.46 1.50
CA CYS A 15 -16.34 6.16 0.39
C CYS A 15 -15.83 5.19 -0.69
N LEU A 16 -15.24 4.05 -0.31
CA LEU A 16 -14.73 3.05 -1.26
C LEU A 16 -15.87 2.34 -2.00
N VAL A 17 -16.96 2.01 -1.30
CA VAL A 17 -18.16 1.42 -1.94
C VAL A 17 -18.78 2.42 -2.93
N ASP A 18 -19.08 3.64 -2.50
CA ASP A 18 -19.81 4.63 -3.31
C ASP A 18 -19.02 5.09 -4.54
N ASN A 19 -17.69 5.19 -4.42
CA ASN A 19 -16.86 5.72 -5.50
C ASN A 19 -16.23 4.65 -6.38
N PHE A 20 -16.03 3.43 -5.86
CA PHE A 20 -15.27 2.39 -6.57
C PHE A 20 -15.94 1.01 -6.51
N GLY A 21 -17.04 0.84 -5.79
CA GLY A 21 -17.70 -0.47 -5.61
C GLY A 21 -16.89 -1.47 -4.77
N ILE A 22 -15.85 -1.00 -4.07
CA ILE A 22 -14.98 -1.87 -3.25
C ILE A 22 -15.60 -2.05 -1.87
N VAL A 23 -16.02 -3.29 -1.56
CA VAL A 23 -16.57 -3.65 -0.25
C VAL A 23 -15.43 -4.06 0.70
N ILE A 24 -15.45 -3.52 1.92
CA ILE A 24 -14.46 -3.81 2.96
C ILE A 24 -15.11 -4.60 4.09
N ASP A 25 -14.75 -5.86 4.25
CA ASP A 25 -15.23 -6.74 5.33
C ASP A 25 -14.33 -6.71 6.55
N ARG A 26 -13.03 -6.57 6.33
CA ARG A 26 -12.00 -6.59 7.37
C ARG A 26 -11.06 -5.44 7.22
N TYR A 27 -10.53 -4.95 8.34
CA TYR A 27 -9.52 -3.91 8.35
C TYR A 27 -8.41 -4.21 9.36
N VAL A 28 -7.24 -3.69 9.08
CA VAL A 28 -6.09 -3.68 9.99
C VAL A 28 -5.51 -2.26 10.00
N ILE A 29 -5.40 -1.67 11.18
CA ILE A 29 -4.78 -0.37 11.39
C ILE A 29 -3.48 -0.57 12.13
N ILE A 30 -2.42 -0.01 11.59
CA ILE A 30 -1.07 -0.07 12.15
C ILE A 30 -0.59 1.36 12.33
N ASP A 31 -0.19 1.73 13.53
CA ASP A 31 0.50 2.99 13.75
C ASP A 31 2.01 2.87 13.41
N LEU A 32 2.73 3.99 13.43
CA LEU A 32 4.15 3.97 13.07
C LEU A 32 5.01 3.16 14.07
N ALA A 33 4.60 3.07 15.32
CA ALA A 33 5.32 2.26 16.31
C ALA A 33 5.11 0.77 16.05
N GLY A 34 3.86 0.37 15.78
CA GLY A 34 3.52 -0.99 15.38
C GLY A 34 4.17 -1.40 14.07
N PHE A 35 4.19 -0.51 13.08
CA PHE A 35 4.90 -0.76 11.82
C PHE A 35 6.38 -1.08 12.06
N ARG A 36 7.08 -0.28 12.87
CA ARG A 36 8.49 -0.54 13.21
C ARG A 36 8.66 -1.89 13.91
N ALA A 37 7.82 -2.15 14.92
CA ALA A 37 7.89 -3.40 15.67
C ALA A 37 7.68 -4.64 14.78
N ILE A 38 6.73 -4.58 13.84
CA ILE A 38 6.46 -5.68 12.90
C ILE A 38 7.67 -5.93 12.00
N VAL A 39 8.29 -4.88 11.46
CA VAL A 39 9.50 -5.00 10.63
C VAL A 39 10.65 -5.60 11.44
N ASP A 40 10.85 -5.14 12.67
CA ASP A 40 11.91 -5.65 13.55
C ASP A 40 11.67 -7.13 13.92
N THR A 41 10.42 -7.53 14.11
CA THR A 41 10.04 -8.91 14.44
C THR A 41 10.45 -9.92 13.36
N ILE A 42 10.39 -9.54 12.08
CA ILE A 42 10.85 -10.41 10.97
C ILE A 42 12.35 -10.27 10.68
N GLY A 43 13.07 -9.46 11.47
CA GLY A 43 14.50 -9.22 11.33
C GLY A 43 14.86 -8.20 10.25
N GLY A 44 13.99 -7.26 9.95
CA GLY A 44 14.21 -6.24 8.92
C GLY A 44 14.01 -6.72 7.49
N VAL A 45 14.14 -5.82 6.54
CA VAL A 45 14.01 -6.10 5.10
C VAL A 45 15.15 -5.48 4.30
N ASP A 46 15.55 -6.15 3.23
CA ASP A 46 16.57 -5.66 2.32
C ASP A 46 15.92 -4.96 1.13
N VAL A 47 16.23 -3.68 0.92
CA VAL A 47 15.64 -2.85 -0.12
C VAL A 47 16.75 -2.10 -0.86
N TYR A 48 16.67 -2.06 -2.18
CA TYR A 48 17.54 -1.21 -2.98
C TYR A 48 16.99 0.22 -3.00
N VAL A 49 17.76 1.16 -2.45
CA VAL A 49 17.48 2.59 -2.42
C VAL A 49 18.12 3.22 -3.64
N GLN A 50 17.34 3.74 -4.55
CA GLN A 50 17.85 4.20 -5.86
C GLN A 50 18.70 5.46 -5.77
N LYS A 51 18.40 6.34 -4.82
CA LYS A 51 19.19 7.55 -4.56
C LYS A 51 19.20 7.92 -3.08
N ASP A 52 20.14 8.74 -2.70
CA ASP A 52 20.24 9.27 -1.33
C ASP A 52 18.91 9.94 -0.91
N MET A 53 18.35 9.46 0.19
CA MET A 53 17.16 10.02 0.80
C MET A 53 17.56 10.84 2.02
N ASN A 54 17.57 12.17 1.88
CA ASN A 54 17.89 13.09 2.96
C ASN A 54 16.74 14.07 3.17
N TYR A 55 16.09 14.00 4.34
CA TYR A 55 15.02 14.92 4.70
C TYR A 55 14.90 15.04 6.21
N LYS A 56 14.71 16.26 6.68
CA LYS A 56 14.50 16.53 8.10
C LYS A 56 13.24 17.36 8.29
N ASP A 57 12.35 16.89 9.15
CA ASP A 57 11.15 17.58 9.59
C ASP A 57 11.10 17.56 11.12
N PRO A 58 11.54 18.65 11.78
CA PRO A 58 11.53 18.72 13.24
C PRO A 58 10.12 18.67 13.85
N TYR A 59 9.09 19.16 13.11
CA TYR A 59 7.73 19.20 13.61
C TYR A 59 7.10 17.79 13.71
N GLN A 60 7.53 16.88 12.85
CA GLN A 60 7.10 15.48 12.87
C GLN A 60 8.13 14.55 13.53
N ASN A 61 9.18 15.09 14.11
CA ASN A 61 10.33 14.32 14.62
C ASN A 61 10.85 13.30 13.58
N LEU A 62 10.84 13.69 12.31
CA LEU A 62 11.24 12.85 11.20
C LEU A 62 12.63 13.27 10.71
N ASN A 63 13.56 12.32 10.74
CA ASN A 63 14.89 12.47 10.18
C ASN A 63 15.19 11.29 9.27
N ILE A 64 15.16 11.51 7.96
CA ILE A 64 15.44 10.51 6.93
C ILE A 64 16.87 10.66 6.48
N ASN A 65 17.64 9.59 6.55
CA ASN A 65 19.01 9.53 6.07
C ASN A 65 19.32 8.10 5.60
N LEU A 66 18.98 7.80 4.35
CA LEU A 66 19.28 6.52 3.69
C LEU A 66 20.17 6.79 2.48
N LYS A 67 21.16 5.95 2.29
CA LYS A 67 22.09 6.04 1.16
C LYS A 67 21.58 5.21 -0.02
N ALA A 68 21.90 5.65 -1.22
CA ALA A 68 21.69 4.87 -2.43
C ALA A 68 22.41 3.51 -2.34
N GLY A 69 21.82 2.50 -2.96
CA GLY A 69 22.30 1.13 -2.98
C GLY A 69 21.48 0.19 -2.09
N MET A 70 21.96 -1.03 -1.91
CA MET A 70 21.28 -2.02 -1.08
C MET A 70 21.35 -1.63 0.40
N ASN A 71 20.21 -1.58 1.06
CA ASN A 71 20.08 -1.26 2.47
C ASN A 71 19.33 -2.35 3.21
N HIS A 72 19.86 -2.73 4.37
CA HIS A 72 19.09 -3.47 5.36
C HIS A 72 18.31 -2.49 6.23
N LEU A 73 16.97 -2.55 6.11
CA LEU A 73 16.06 -1.65 6.80
C LEU A 73 15.49 -2.34 8.06
N ASP A 74 15.95 -1.91 9.24
CA ASP A 74 15.22 -2.14 10.49
C ASP A 74 13.91 -1.33 10.50
N GLY A 75 13.08 -1.48 11.53
CA GLY A 75 11.80 -0.78 11.60
C GLY A 75 11.92 0.74 11.48
N LYS A 76 13.00 1.34 12.06
CA LYS A 76 13.23 2.79 11.99
C LYS A 76 13.62 3.24 10.58
N LYS A 77 14.48 2.52 9.91
CA LYS A 77 14.88 2.83 8.53
C LYS A 77 13.74 2.53 7.55
N ALA A 78 12.96 1.48 7.79
CA ALA A 78 11.77 1.16 7.01
C ALA A 78 10.74 2.31 7.08
N GLU A 79 10.48 2.86 8.27
CA GLU A 79 9.65 4.06 8.41
C GLU A 79 10.19 5.23 7.59
N GLN A 80 11.51 5.47 7.63
CA GLN A 80 12.13 6.53 6.83
C GLN A 80 11.88 6.32 5.34
N PHE A 81 12.07 5.10 4.86
CA PHE A 81 11.90 4.75 3.46
C PHE A 81 10.46 4.96 2.97
N VAL A 82 9.46 4.43 3.67
CA VAL A 82 8.05 4.52 3.26
C VAL A 82 7.44 5.91 3.44
N ARG A 83 8.06 6.79 4.24
CA ARG A 83 7.62 8.17 4.47
C ARG A 83 8.32 9.20 3.58
N PHE A 84 9.39 8.82 2.89
CA PHE A 84 10.10 9.76 2.03
C PHE A 84 9.24 10.22 0.86
N ARG A 85 9.18 11.55 0.65
CA ARG A 85 8.40 12.18 -0.44
C ARG A 85 9.25 13.14 -1.27
N LYS A 86 10.19 13.81 -0.61
CA LYS A 86 10.99 14.88 -1.21
C LYS A 86 11.99 14.31 -2.19
N GLY A 87 11.89 14.74 -3.45
CA GLY A 87 12.82 14.28 -4.48
C GLY A 87 12.21 13.29 -5.48
N TYR A 88 10.96 12.91 -5.33
CA TYR A 88 10.20 12.27 -6.41
C TYR A 88 9.53 13.35 -7.26
N VAL A 89 9.51 13.19 -8.58
CA VAL A 89 8.90 14.16 -9.53
C VAL A 89 7.43 14.39 -9.20
N ASN A 90 6.71 13.32 -8.92
CA ASN A 90 5.35 13.34 -8.40
C ASN A 90 5.38 12.84 -6.95
N ALA A 91 5.71 13.71 -6.00
CA ALA A 91 6.03 13.38 -4.61
C ALA A 91 5.15 12.27 -3.99
N ASP A 92 3.84 12.31 -4.22
CA ASP A 92 2.92 11.30 -3.70
C ASP A 92 2.93 9.99 -4.48
N LEU A 93 3.01 10.02 -5.79
CA LEU A 93 3.07 8.81 -6.62
C LEU A 93 4.39 8.07 -6.40
N GLY A 94 5.52 8.79 -6.38
CA GLY A 94 6.81 8.18 -6.07
C GLY A 94 6.85 7.55 -4.67
N ARG A 95 6.17 8.15 -3.68
CA ARG A 95 6.01 7.52 -2.36
C ARG A 95 5.18 6.24 -2.43
N MET A 96 4.11 6.22 -3.22
CA MET A 96 3.29 5.00 -3.40
C MET A 96 4.10 3.88 -4.04
N ASP A 97 4.95 4.19 -5.02
CA ASP A 97 5.83 3.20 -5.63
C ASP A 97 6.90 2.69 -4.64
N ALA A 98 7.50 3.57 -3.85
CA ALA A 98 8.40 3.17 -2.76
C ALA A 98 7.70 2.26 -1.74
N GLN A 99 6.43 2.51 -1.42
CA GLN A 99 5.64 1.65 -0.54
C GLN A 99 5.36 0.27 -1.16
N LYS A 100 5.14 0.18 -2.48
CA LYS A 100 5.01 -1.11 -3.17
C LYS A 100 6.34 -1.89 -3.16
N ILE A 101 7.46 -1.21 -3.42
CA ILE A 101 8.79 -1.80 -3.34
C ILE A 101 9.05 -2.35 -1.94
N PHE A 102 8.76 -1.56 -0.91
CA PHE A 102 8.88 -2.01 0.48
C PHE A 102 8.00 -3.22 0.75
N MET A 103 6.74 -3.19 0.32
CA MET A 103 5.80 -4.30 0.52
C MET A 103 6.28 -5.58 -0.19
N SER A 104 6.81 -5.47 -1.41
CA SER A 104 7.41 -6.61 -2.11
C SER A 104 8.59 -7.20 -1.34
N ALA A 105 9.53 -6.37 -0.91
CA ALA A 105 10.67 -6.81 -0.10
C ALA A 105 10.24 -7.41 1.25
N PHE A 106 9.22 -6.84 1.89
CA PHE A 106 8.63 -7.36 3.13
C PHE A 106 8.01 -8.75 2.91
N LEU A 107 7.21 -8.92 1.85
CA LEU A 107 6.63 -10.21 1.48
C LEU A 107 7.72 -11.25 1.18
N LYS A 108 8.72 -10.89 0.40
CA LYS A 108 9.87 -11.77 0.11
C LYS A 108 10.55 -12.24 1.40
N LYS A 109 10.83 -11.31 2.32
CA LYS A 109 11.40 -11.64 3.62
C LYS A 109 10.49 -12.54 4.44
N LEU A 110 9.20 -12.22 4.51
CA LEU A 110 8.20 -12.99 5.24
C LEU A 110 8.11 -14.43 4.70
N LEU A 111 7.93 -14.58 3.39
CA LEU A 111 7.77 -15.89 2.74
C LEU A 111 9.04 -16.74 2.83
N SER A 112 10.23 -16.13 2.81
CA SER A 112 11.51 -16.86 2.89
C SER A 112 11.95 -17.19 4.30
N SER A 113 11.53 -16.44 5.32
CA SER A 113 12.06 -16.55 6.69
C SER A 113 11.07 -17.16 7.69
N VAL A 114 9.78 -17.12 7.40
CA VAL A 114 8.74 -17.61 8.32
C VAL A 114 8.21 -18.95 7.83
N SER A 115 8.40 -19.99 8.63
CA SER A 115 7.79 -21.28 8.34
C SER A 115 6.30 -21.28 8.73
N ILE A 116 5.48 -22.02 8.01
CA ILE A 116 4.04 -22.20 8.33
C ILE A 116 3.85 -22.68 9.77
N LYS A 117 4.79 -23.48 10.29
CA LYS A 117 4.75 -23.99 11.66
C LYS A 117 4.86 -22.88 12.71
N ASN A 118 5.66 -21.85 12.45
CA ASN A 118 5.91 -20.73 13.37
C ASN A 118 4.94 -19.55 13.13
N ALA A 119 4.13 -19.62 12.07
CA ALA A 119 3.20 -18.56 11.70
C ALA A 119 2.22 -18.16 12.83
N PRO A 120 1.59 -19.09 13.58
CA PRO A 120 0.67 -18.71 14.64
C PRO A 120 1.32 -17.86 15.75
N GLU A 121 2.56 -18.15 16.11
CA GLU A 121 3.31 -17.38 17.12
C GLU A 121 3.63 -15.98 16.62
N LEU A 122 4.14 -15.86 15.38
CA LEU A 122 4.39 -14.57 14.74
C LEU A 122 3.13 -13.73 14.62
N ILE A 123 2.03 -14.34 14.16
CA ILE A 123 0.74 -13.66 13.99
C ILE A 123 0.22 -13.17 15.34
N SER A 124 0.29 -14.00 16.39
CA SER A 124 -0.11 -13.61 17.73
C SER A 124 0.69 -12.40 18.24
N HIS A 125 2.00 -12.38 17.98
CA HIS A 125 2.86 -11.27 18.36
C HIS A 125 2.53 -9.99 17.57
N VAL A 126 2.38 -10.09 16.24
CA VAL A 126 1.99 -8.95 15.39
C VAL A 126 0.63 -8.37 15.80
N PHE A 127 -0.27 -9.24 16.26
CA PHE A 127 -1.63 -8.85 16.68
C PHE A 127 -1.65 -7.86 17.84
N GLU A 128 -0.59 -7.80 18.65
CA GLU A 128 -0.43 -6.85 19.74
C GLU A 128 -0.22 -5.40 19.25
N TYR A 129 0.24 -5.24 17.98
CA TYR A 129 0.58 -3.95 17.38
C TYR A 129 -0.46 -3.40 16.42
N VAL A 130 -1.59 -4.06 16.28
CA VAL A 130 -2.62 -3.67 15.32
C VAL A 130 -3.99 -3.43 15.96
N GLU A 131 -4.77 -2.52 15.41
CA GLU A 131 -6.19 -2.39 15.70
C GLU A 131 -6.98 -2.98 14.51
N THR A 132 -7.83 -3.98 14.78
CA THR A 132 -8.50 -4.73 13.71
C THR A 132 -9.85 -5.30 14.16
N ASN A 133 -10.73 -5.61 13.21
CA ASN A 133 -11.91 -6.44 13.41
C ASN A 133 -11.70 -7.91 13.00
N VAL A 134 -10.49 -8.26 12.56
CA VAL A 134 -10.10 -9.65 12.28
C VAL A 134 -9.91 -10.38 13.61
N THR A 135 -10.41 -11.60 13.73
CA THR A 135 -10.11 -12.46 14.87
C THR A 135 -8.74 -13.11 14.72
N LEU A 136 -8.12 -13.51 15.84
CA LEU A 136 -6.83 -14.22 15.80
C LEU A 136 -6.91 -15.51 14.96
N GLN A 137 -8.04 -16.20 15.01
CA GLN A 137 -8.27 -17.39 14.20
C GLN A 137 -8.29 -17.08 12.70
N GLU A 138 -9.01 -16.03 12.28
CA GLU A 138 -9.03 -15.57 10.88
C GLU A 138 -7.63 -15.11 10.45
N ALA A 139 -6.92 -14.35 11.29
CA ALA A 139 -5.56 -13.91 11.01
C ALA A 139 -4.60 -15.08 10.82
N THR A 140 -4.71 -16.12 11.65
CA THR A 140 -3.93 -17.34 11.51
C THR A 140 -4.26 -18.07 10.22
N TYR A 141 -5.54 -18.17 9.88
CA TYR A 141 -5.96 -18.80 8.62
C TYR A 141 -5.41 -18.03 7.40
N PHE A 142 -5.63 -16.73 7.32
CA PHE A 142 -5.14 -15.92 6.20
C PHE A 142 -3.61 -15.84 6.16
N GLY A 143 -2.96 -15.70 7.30
CA GLY A 143 -1.50 -15.65 7.36
C GLY A 143 -0.83 -16.95 6.92
N THR A 144 -1.36 -18.11 7.32
CA THR A 144 -0.85 -19.40 6.85
C THR A 144 -1.08 -19.62 5.37
N ARG A 145 -2.22 -19.13 4.82
CA ARG A 145 -2.46 -19.15 3.38
C ARG A 145 -1.48 -18.24 2.63
N LEU A 146 -1.26 -17.03 3.12
CA LEU A 146 -0.28 -16.11 2.53
C LEU A 146 1.12 -16.75 2.47
N LEU A 147 1.57 -17.39 3.54
CA LEU A 147 2.87 -18.08 3.60
C LEU A 147 2.98 -19.28 2.65
N SER A 148 1.87 -19.78 2.12
CA SER A 148 1.85 -20.84 1.12
C SER A 148 1.74 -20.34 -0.32
N MET A 149 1.72 -19.03 -0.54
CA MET A 149 1.62 -18.42 -1.88
C MET A 149 3.01 -18.11 -2.42
N ASP A 150 3.14 -18.15 -3.74
CA ASP A 150 4.30 -17.58 -4.43
C ASP A 150 4.15 -16.07 -4.60
N MET A 151 5.26 -15.34 -4.67
CA MET A 151 5.24 -13.89 -4.89
C MET A 151 4.56 -13.48 -6.21
N SER A 152 4.63 -14.32 -7.24
CA SER A 152 3.96 -14.15 -8.52
C SER A 152 2.42 -14.21 -8.43
N ALA A 153 1.89 -14.83 -7.37
CA ALA A 153 0.45 -14.90 -7.12
C ALA A 153 -0.11 -13.68 -6.38
N ILE A 154 0.77 -12.77 -5.90
CA ILE A 154 0.39 -11.58 -5.14
C ILE A 154 0.59 -10.36 -6.03
N SER A 155 -0.49 -9.69 -6.41
CA SER A 155 -0.43 -8.49 -7.25
C SER A 155 -0.74 -7.22 -6.46
N MET A 156 -0.09 -6.12 -6.86
CA MET A 156 -0.27 -4.80 -6.26
C MET A 156 -0.82 -3.81 -7.28
N HIS A 157 -1.91 -3.17 -6.95
CA HIS A 157 -2.64 -2.27 -7.82
C HIS A 157 -2.76 -0.88 -7.20
N SER A 158 -2.90 0.14 -8.05
CA SER A 158 -3.21 1.50 -7.63
C SER A 158 -4.47 1.97 -8.32
N LEU A 159 -5.30 2.73 -7.61
CA LEU A 159 -6.40 3.45 -8.24
C LEU A 159 -5.84 4.39 -9.31
N GLN A 160 -6.49 4.39 -10.47
CA GLN A 160 -6.11 5.20 -11.62
C GLN A 160 -6.66 6.61 -11.48
N GLY A 161 -5.86 7.60 -11.87
CA GLY A 161 -6.26 8.99 -11.78
C GLY A 161 -5.10 9.93 -12.05
N THR A 162 -5.32 11.20 -11.79
CA THR A 162 -4.30 12.24 -11.97
C THR A 162 -4.27 13.21 -10.79
N SER A 163 -3.10 13.80 -10.57
CA SER A 163 -2.88 14.92 -9.65
C SER A 163 -2.05 16.00 -10.33
N GLY A 164 -2.01 17.20 -9.78
CA GLY A 164 -1.21 18.30 -10.34
C GLY A 164 -1.98 19.63 -10.35
N SER A 165 -1.50 20.57 -11.17
CA SER A 165 -2.06 21.93 -11.20
C SER A 165 -3.54 22.00 -11.57
N HIS A 166 -4.03 21.07 -12.38
CA HIS A 166 -5.45 21.04 -12.82
C HIS A 166 -6.39 20.36 -11.83
N THR A 167 -5.87 19.78 -10.77
CA THR A 167 -6.68 19.16 -9.70
C THR A 167 -6.70 19.99 -8.43
N TYR A 168 -6.27 21.27 -8.52
CA TYR A 168 -6.42 22.23 -7.43
C TYR A 168 -7.86 22.70 -7.32
N TYR A 169 -8.40 22.62 -6.11
CA TYR A 169 -9.71 23.14 -5.78
C TYR A 169 -9.69 23.78 -4.39
N ASN A 170 -10.17 25.02 -4.28
CA ASN A 170 -10.16 25.79 -3.03
C ASN A 170 -8.79 25.83 -2.33
N GLY A 171 -7.69 25.99 -3.10
CA GLY A 171 -6.33 26.09 -2.56
C GLY A 171 -5.70 24.75 -2.13
N ALA A 172 -6.38 23.63 -2.30
CA ALA A 172 -5.86 22.31 -1.99
C ALA A 172 -5.67 21.48 -3.27
N SER A 173 -4.63 20.65 -3.27
CA SER A 173 -4.34 19.68 -4.33
C SER A 173 -5.08 18.38 -4.04
N TYR A 174 -5.74 17.84 -5.05
CA TYR A 174 -6.49 16.60 -4.96
C TYR A 174 -5.95 15.57 -5.96
N PHE A 175 -6.21 14.32 -5.69
CA PHE A 175 -6.15 13.25 -6.68
C PHE A 175 -7.53 13.14 -7.33
N SER A 176 -7.59 13.23 -8.65
CA SER A 176 -8.81 13.06 -9.43
C SER A 176 -8.85 11.64 -10.01
N PRO A 177 -9.68 10.74 -9.48
CA PRO A 177 -9.75 9.37 -9.99
C PRO A 177 -10.37 9.32 -11.38
N TYR A 178 -9.99 8.34 -12.19
CA TYR A 178 -10.62 8.00 -13.45
C TYR A 178 -11.73 6.96 -13.21
N LYS A 179 -12.92 7.22 -13.73
CA LYS A 179 -14.08 6.37 -13.46
C LYS A 179 -13.97 5.01 -14.14
N ASN A 180 -13.78 5.00 -15.46
CA ASN A 180 -13.85 3.78 -16.25
C ASN A 180 -12.64 2.87 -15.99
N ALA A 181 -11.43 3.43 -15.90
CA ALA A 181 -10.23 2.66 -15.59
C ALA A 181 -10.29 2.00 -14.19
N ASN A 182 -10.93 2.66 -13.20
CA ASN A 182 -11.12 2.07 -11.89
C ASN A 182 -12.25 1.03 -11.87
N ILE A 183 -13.30 1.17 -12.66
CA ILE A 183 -14.29 0.10 -12.86
C ILE A 183 -13.62 -1.13 -13.45
N ASP A 184 -12.81 -0.97 -14.48
CA ASP A 184 -12.08 -2.06 -15.12
C ASP A 184 -11.12 -2.75 -14.12
N LEU A 185 -10.36 -1.96 -13.36
CA LEU A 185 -9.51 -2.46 -12.27
C LEU A 185 -10.28 -3.33 -11.27
N VAL A 186 -11.44 -2.81 -10.80
CA VAL A 186 -12.24 -3.53 -9.79
C VAL A 186 -12.82 -4.80 -10.36
N ASN A 187 -13.33 -4.77 -11.59
CA ASN A 187 -13.88 -5.93 -12.24
C ASN A 187 -12.84 -7.03 -12.47
N GLN A 188 -11.60 -6.67 -12.76
CA GLN A 188 -10.52 -7.64 -12.98
C GLN A 188 -9.99 -8.27 -11.69
N TYR A 189 -9.84 -7.47 -10.61
CA TYR A 189 -9.03 -7.88 -9.45
C TYR A 189 -9.78 -7.87 -8.12
N PHE A 190 -10.91 -7.18 -8.02
CA PHE A 190 -11.65 -7.00 -6.76
C PHE A 190 -13.12 -7.43 -6.84
N ASN A 191 -13.54 -8.03 -7.95
CA ASN A 191 -14.91 -8.47 -8.16
C ASN A 191 -15.16 -9.85 -7.53
N VAL A 192 -15.26 -9.88 -6.22
CA VAL A 192 -15.51 -11.12 -5.44
C VAL A 192 -16.90 -11.72 -5.65
N PHE A 193 -17.83 -10.96 -6.20
CA PHE A 193 -19.22 -11.40 -6.41
C PHE A 193 -19.50 -11.90 -7.83
N ASN A 194 -18.50 -11.92 -8.72
CA ASN A 194 -18.64 -12.27 -10.14
C ASN A 194 -19.77 -11.51 -10.85
N LYS A 195 -20.02 -10.27 -10.43
CA LYS A 195 -20.98 -9.36 -11.02
C LYS A 195 -20.28 -8.05 -11.37
N ASP A 196 -20.08 -7.83 -12.66
CA ASP A 196 -19.37 -6.66 -13.12
C ASP A 196 -20.06 -5.35 -12.71
N LEU A 197 -19.26 -4.42 -12.26
CA LEU A 197 -19.68 -3.04 -12.01
C LEU A 197 -19.83 -2.33 -13.34
N GLY A 198 -20.95 -1.62 -13.51
CA GLY A 198 -21.13 -0.64 -14.58
C GLY A 198 -20.92 0.78 -14.09
N PRO A 199 -20.86 1.76 -15.02
CA PRO A 199 -20.72 3.17 -14.68
C PRO A 199 -21.82 3.73 -13.76
N GLU A 200 -22.97 3.11 -13.71
CA GLU A 200 -24.09 3.45 -12.84
C GLU A 200 -23.90 3.04 -11.38
N ASN A 201 -23.02 2.07 -11.13
CA ASN A 201 -22.80 1.53 -9.79
C ASN A 201 -21.80 2.33 -8.95
N VAL A 202 -21.06 3.25 -9.57
CA VAL A 202 -20.01 4.02 -8.90
C VAL A 202 -20.08 5.49 -9.30
N ASN A 203 -19.69 6.37 -8.38
CA ASN A 203 -19.76 7.80 -8.62
C ASN A 203 -18.53 8.56 -8.08
N PRO A 204 -17.31 8.25 -8.55
CA PRO A 204 -16.12 8.96 -8.14
C PRO A 204 -16.22 10.45 -8.56
N LYS A 205 -15.89 11.34 -7.63
CA LYS A 205 -15.83 12.75 -7.91
C LYS A 205 -14.57 13.08 -8.71
N MET A 206 -14.74 13.15 -10.03
CA MET A 206 -13.69 13.56 -10.95
C MET A 206 -13.58 15.08 -11.04
N LEU A 207 -12.39 15.62 -10.87
CA LEU A 207 -12.08 17.04 -11.06
C LEU A 207 -11.63 17.34 -12.49
N VAL A 208 -11.12 16.34 -13.18
CA VAL A 208 -10.73 16.41 -14.59
C VAL A 208 -11.33 15.25 -15.36
N LYS A 209 -11.52 15.46 -16.66
CA LYS A 209 -12.04 14.42 -17.54
C LYS A 209 -11.01 13.27 -17.64
N GLU A 210 -11.52 12.05 -17.58
CA GLU A 210 -10.71 10.86 -17.79
C GLU A 210 -10.05 10.90 -19.17
N SER A 211 -8.76 10.60 -19.22
CA SER A 211 -7.97 10.46 -20.44
C SER A 211 -7.57 9.00 -20.64
N GLY A 212 -7.43 8.60 -21.91
CA GLY A 212 -7.01 7.24 -22.26
C GLY A 212 -8.16 6.31 -22.65
N SER A 213 -7.87 5.00 -22.68
CA SER A 213 -8.79 3.96 -23.17
C SER A 213 -9.94 3.65 -22.21
N GLY A 214 -9.88 4.13 -20.98
CA GLY A 214 -10.77 3.71 -19.89
C GLY A 214 -10.50 2.28 -19.42
N LYS A 215 -9.37 1.69 -19.84
CA LYS A 215 -8.91 0.37 -19.39
C LYS A 215 -7.84 0.51 -18.32
N TYR A 216 -7.76 -0.48 -17.45
CA TYR A 216 -6.70 -0.59 -16.47
C TYR A 216 -5.50 -1.32 -17.09
N GLU A 217 -4.36 -0.66 -17.14
CA GLU A 217 -3.11 -1.18 -17.71
C GLU A 217 -1.98 -1.25 -16.67
N GLY A 218 -2.32 -1.12 -15.41
CA GLY A 218 -1.33 -1.10 -14.34
C GLY A 218 -1.46 -2.30 -13.40
N GLY A 219 -0.45 -2.46 -12.55
CA GLY A 219 -0.37 -3.54 -11.57
C GLY A 219 0.76 -4.50 -11.90
N LYS A 220 1.52 -4.83 -10.88
CA LYS A 220 2.62 -5.80 -10.96
C LYS A 220 2.49 -6.78 -9.82
N THR A 221 2.98 -8.00 -10.03
CA THR A 221 3.14 -8.97 -8.96
C THR A 221 4.23 -8.52 -7.99
N ALA A 222 4.22 -9.07 -6.78
CA ALA A 222 5.27 -8.80 -5.82
C ALA A 222 6.65 -9.26 -6.32
N GLU A 223 6.70 -10.34 -7.13
CA GLU A 223 7.90 -10.83 -7.78
C GLU A 223 8.44 -9.83 -8.81
N GLU A 224 7.60 -9.36 -9.74
CA GLU A 224 7.98 -8.36 -10.74
C GLU A 224 8.48 -7.05 -10.11
N ILE A 225 7.88 -6.60 -9.00
CA ILE A 225 8.31 -5.40 -8.29
C ILE A 225 9.69 -5.61 -7.64
N ASP A 226 9.95 -6.79 -7.07
CA ASP A 226 11.24 -7.11 -6.46
C ASP A 226 12.36 -7.21 -7.52
N GLU A 227 12.08 -7.85 -8.64
CA GLU A 227 13.02 -7.99 -9.75
C GLU A 227 13.33 -6.64 -10.42
N ASP A 228 12.32 -5.80 -10.61
CA ASP A 228 12.46 -4.49 -11.25
C ASP A 228 13.11 -3.43 -10.35
N ASN A 229 13.12 -3.61 -9.03
CA ASN A 229 13.54 -2.56 -8.10
C ASN A 229 14.93 -1.98 -8.42
N PRO A 230 15.97 -2.76 -8.75
CA PRO A 230 17.28 -2.20 -9.12
C PRO A 230 17.29 -1.45 -10.46
N THR A 231 16.30 -1.72 -11.33
CA THR A 231 16.24 -1.22 -12.71
C THR A 231 15.16 -0.18 -12.93
N LEU A 232 14.25 0.01 -11.97
CA LEU A 232 13.19 1.01 -12.06
C LEU A 232 13.79 2.41 -12.23
N ASN A 233 13.69 2.92 -13.46
CA ASN A 233 14.01 4.29 -13.79
C ASN A 233 12.93 5.22 -13.24
N TYR A 234 13.02 5.60 -11.98
CA TYR A 234 12.23 6.73 -11.51
C TYR A 234 12.76 7.99 -12.18
N VAL A 235 12.01 8.49 -13.14
CA VAL A 235 12.28 9.81 -13.74
C VAL A 235 12.05 10.84 -12.63
N TYR A 236 13.11 11.45 -12.17
CA TYR A 236 13.13 12.48 -11.12
C TYR A 236 13.06 13.87 -11.70
#